data_21b906581c6d2909bdf275898391a2be
#
_entry.id   21b906581c6d2909bdf275898391a2be
#
_cell.length_a   1.000
_cell.length_b   1.000
_cell.length_c   1.000
_cell.angle_alpha   90.00
_cell.angle_beta   90.00
_cell.angle_gamma   90.00
#
_symmetry.space_group_name_H-M   'P 1'
#
loop_
_entity.id
_entity.type
_entity.pdbx_description
1 polymer ?
#
loop_
_entity_poly.entity_id
_entity_poly.type
_entity_poly.pdbx_seq_one_letter_code
_entity_poly.pdbx_strand_id
1 'polypeptide(L)'
;MTKHIKYVILIFALTASGFCFSQVYYPEQVKAKAVKLYEKALDQLKDGAITEAIPLLMESIGEDTNFVDAYLSLGGALGQLKRYGQAVKLYEKARSKDSAYFLIYNLPYSINLAGLGKFDEALKAVNAFETYPKLNDRSIKSAQYRKQCYAFAISYALEHADTKYDFLPVNLGDSVNTIHSEYYPSVTVTDSLLVYTRKYPRGREDFIESRINKSQFGQWKMIEGDINMETNKGALSVSQDGEWMVFAGELSTQGHRSFDIYISYLTPEG
;
A
#
# COMPACT_ATOMS: atom_id res chain seq x y z
N MET A 1 -46.92 -66.65 -31.91
CA MET A 1 -46.78 -65.23 -32.36
C MET A 1 -46.87 -64.33 -31.15
N THR A 2 -45.73 -63.94 -30.56
CA THR A 2 -45.64 -63.10 -29.40
C THR A 2 -44.89 -61.83 -29.79
N LYS A 3 -45.59 -60.68 -29.78
CA LYS A 3 -45.04 -59.36 -30.10
C LYS A 3 -44.34 -58.84 -28.86
N HIS A 4 -43.04 -58.65 -28.97
CA HIS A 4 -42.25 -57.88 -27.97
C HIS A 4 -42.40 -56.38 -28.21
N ILE A 5 -43.04 -55.68 -27.29
CA ILE A 5 -43.09 -54.23 -27.25
C ILE A 5 -41.83 -53.75 -26.48
N LYS A 6 -40.91 -53.13 -27.22
CA LYS A 6 -39.73 -52.46 -26.62
C LYS A 6 -40.15 -51.09 -26.12
N TYR A 7 -40.14 -50.91 -24.79
CA TYR A 7 -40.26 -49.58 -24.20
C TYR A 7 -38.90 -48.83 -24.28
N VAL A 8 -38.86 -47.79 -25.08
CA VAL A 8 -37.74 -46.83 -25.09
C VAL A 8 -38.00 -45.84 -23.96
N ILE A 9 -37.24 -45.98 -22.87
CA ILE A 9 -37.24 -45.00 -21.80
C ILE A 9 -36.34 -43.85 -22.25
N LEU A 10 -36.95 -42.72 -22.62
CA LEU A 10 -36.28 -41.46 -22.92
C LEU A 10 -35.92 -40.79 -21.59
N ILE A 11 -34.66 -40.94 -21.15
CA ILE A 11 -34.16 -40.23 -20.00
C ILE A 11 -33.91 -38.77 -20.43
N PHE A 12 -34.83 -37.87 -20.08
CA PHE A 12 -34.61 -36.43 -20.15
C PHE A 12 -33.61 -36.06 -19.06
N ALA A 13 -32.33 -35.97 -19.40
CA ALA A 13 -31.35 -35.35 -18.56
C ALA A 13 -31.64 -33.81 -18.52
N LEU A 14 -32.38 -33.37 -17.51
CA LEU A 14 -32.45 -31.96 -17.16
C LEU A 14 -31.03 -31.50 -16.75
N THR A 15 -30.29 -30.96 -17.70
CA THR A 15 -29.15 -30.11 -17.38
C THR A 15 -29.72 -28.87 -16.69
N ALA A 16 -29.75 -28.91 -15.38
CA ALA A 16 -29.91 -27.70 -14.56
C ALA A 16 -28.66 -26.85 -14.79
N SER A 17 -28.68 -26.09 -15.89
CA SER A 17 -27.83 -24.90 -16.00
C SER A 17 -28.28 -23.99 -14.86
N GLY A 18 -27.55 -24.05 -13.75
CA GLY A 18 -27.73 -23.13 -12.66
C GLY A 18 -27.50 -21.73 -13.22
N PHE A 19 -28.60 -21.05 -13.56
CA PHE A 19 -28.58 -19.60 -13.69
C PHE A 19 -28.17 -19.09 -12.33
N CYS A 20 -26.89 -18.73 -12.19
CA CYS A 20 -26.38 -17.97 -11.08
C CYS A 20 -27.03 -16.58 -11.22
N PHE A 21 -28.22 -16.41 -10.65
CA PHE A 21 -28.80 -15.10 -10.49
C PHE A 21 -27.80 -14.31 -9.67
N SER A 22 -27.06 -13.40 -10.30
CA SER A 22 -26.30 -12.39 -9.60
C SER A 22 -27.28 -11.68 -8.67
N GLN A 23 -27.09 -11.85 -7.38
CA GLN A 23 -27.94 -11.19 -6.39
C GLN A 23 -27.72 -9.69 -6.57
N VAL A 24 -28.78 -8.95 -6.88
CA VAL A 24 -28.70 -7.48 -7.02
C VAL A 24 -28.66 -6.87 -5.62
N TYR A 25 -27.70 -6.02 -5.40
CA TYR A 25 -27.56 -5.29 -4.13
C TYR A 25 -28.44 -4.04 -4.14
N TYR A 26 -29.23 -3.88 -3.10
CA TYR A 26 -30.10 -2.74 -2.87
C TYR A 26 -29.70 -2.02 -1.56
N PRO A 27 -28.94 -0.91 -1.62
CA PRO A 27 -28.49 -0.18 -0.41
C PRO A 27 -29.62 0.22 0.52
N GLU A 28 -30.81 0.54 -0.01
CA GLU A 28 -32.01 0.92 0.73
C GLU A 28 -32.64 -0.22 1.56
N GLN A 29 -32.26 -1.46 1.30
CA GLN A 29 -32.76 -2.63 2.05
C GLN A 29 -31.86 -3.01 3.22
N VAL A 30 -30.73 -2.32 3.40
CA VAL A 30 -29.81 -2.56 4.50
C VAL A 30 -30.43 -2.15 5.84
N LYS A 31 -30.20 -2.96 6.87
CA LYS A 31 -30.73 -2.69 8.21
C LYS A 31 -30.28 -1.33 8.74
N ALA A 32 -31.19 -0.55 9.25
CA ALA A 32 -30.93 0.81 9.75
C ALA A 32 -29.81 0.89 10.81
N LYS A 33 -29.64 -0.15 11.64
CA LYS A 33 -28.56 -0.22 12.62
C LYS A 33 -27.19 -0.35 11.94
N ALA A 34 -27.10 -1.18 10.90
CA ALA A 34 -25.88 -1.34 10.11
C ALA A 34 -25.49 -0.03 9.40
N VAL A 35 -26.47 0.67 8.82
CA VAL A 35 -26.26 1.98 8.18
C VAL A 35 -25.72 3.01 9.17
N LYS A 36 -26.30 3.13 10.37
CA LYS A 36 -25.81 4.07 11.40
C LYS A 36 -24.35 3.80 11.82
N LEU A 37 -23.95 2.54 11.92
CA LEU A 37 -22.56 2.17 12.23
C LEU A 37 -21.62 2.52 11.08
N TYR A 38 -22.06 2.26 9.86
CA TYR A 38 -21.35 2.60 8.65
C TYR A 38 -21.10 4.11 8.49
N GLU A 39 -22.14 4.93 8.70
CA GLU A 39 -22.04 6.39 8.67
C GLU A 39 -21.01 6.92 9.67
N LYS A 40 -21.03 6.42 10.92
CA LYS A 40 -20.03 6.76 11.93
C LYS A 40 -18.61 6.37 11.49
N ALA A 41 -18.47 5.20 10.85
CA ALA A 41 -17.18 4.77 10.34
C ALA A 41 -16.71 5.67 9.19
N LEU A 42 -17.60 6.10 8.30
CA LEU A 42 -17.26 7.04 7.24
C LEU A 42 -16.79 8.39 7.77
N ASP A 43 -17.38 8.89 8.86
CA ASP A 43 -16.92 10.12 9.50
C ASP A 43 -15.49 9.94 10.05
N GLN A 44 -15.19 8.82 10.73
CA GLN A 44 -13.83 8.51 11.16
C GLN A 44 -12.85 8.43 9.97
N LEU A 45 -13.25 7.81 8.86
CA LEU A 45 -12.41 7.74 7.65
C LEU A 45 -12.14 9.11 7.04
N LYS A 46 -13.11 10.03 7.04
CA LYS A 46 -12.94 11.42 6.57
C LYS A 46 -11.92 12.18 7.43
N ASP A 47 -11.93 11.93 8.74
CA ASP A 47 -11.01 12.54 9.70
C ASP A 47 -9.61 11.88 9.69
N GLY A 48 -9.41 10.86 8.84
CA GLY A 48 -8.17 10.10 8.76
C GLY A 48 -7.98 9.06 9.88
N ALA A 49 -8.97 8.88 10.75
CA ALA A 49 -8.96 7.93 11.85
C ALA A 49 -9.29 6.50 11.35
N ILE A 50 -8.40 5.95 10.50
CA ILE A 50 -8.64 4.68 9.81
C ILE A 50 -8.77 3.52 10.80
N THR A 51 -7.94 3.50 11.83
CA THR A 51 -7.92 2.42 12.82
C THR A 51 -9.23 2.36 13.62
N GLU A 52 -9.79 3.51 13.93
CA GLU A 52 -11.05 3.69 14.67
C GLU A 52 -12.27 3.32 13.83
N ALA A 53 -12.21 3.51 12.52
CA ALA A 53 -13.27 3.14 11.60
C ALA A 53 -13.43 1.62 11.44
N ILE A 54 -12.35 0.85 11.53
CA ILE A 54 -12.35 -0.61 11.28
C ILE A 54 -13.37 -1.35 12.17
N PRO A 55 -13.38 -1.20 13.51
CA PRO A 55 -14.34 -1.92 14.35
C PRO A 55 -15.79 -1.55 14.04
N LEU A 56 -16.08 -0.28 13.71
CA LEU A 56 -17.42 0.16 13.33
C LEU A 56 -17.89 -0.48 12.01
N LEU A 57 -17.00 -0.60 11.02
CA LEU A 57 -17.29 -1.30 9.76
C LEU A 57 -17.52 -2.80 9.99
N MET A 58 -16.73 -3.42 10.86
CA MET A 58 -16.90 -4.83 11.22
C MET A 58 -18.24 -5.07 11.93
N GLU A 59 -18.62 -4.20 12.85
CA GLU A 59 -19.90 -4.27 13.53
C GLU A 59 -21.07 -4.05 12.56
N SER A 60 -20.94 -3.08 11.64
CA SER A 60 -21.92 -2.84 10.58
C SER A 60 -22.16 -4.08 9.72
N ILE A 61 -21.08 -4.77 9.31
CA ILE A 61 -21.18 -6.05 8.58
C ILE A 61 -21.81 -7.14 9.45
N GLY A 62 -21.53 -7.16 10.74
CA GLY A 62 -22.16 -8.10 11.69
C GLY A 62 -23.67 -7.90 11.83
N GLU A 63 -24.14 -6.66 11.78
CA GLU A 63 -25.58 -6.33 11.81
C GLU A 63 -26.29 -6.70 10.50
N ASP A 64 -25.61 -6.50 9.36
CA ASP A 64 -26.14 -6.89 8.06
C ASP A 64 -25.03 -7.43 7.15
N THR A 65 -24.97 -8.75 7.04
CA THR A 65 -23.97 -9.43 6.21
C THR A 65 -24.15 -9.21 4.71
N ASN A 66 -25.23 -8.58 4.28
CA ASN A 66 -25.48 -8.23 2.88
C ASN A 66 -25.07 -6.79 2.53
N PHE A 67 -24.56 -6.03 3.50
CA PHE A 67 -24.15 -4.66 3.30
C PHE A 67 -22.84 -4.56 2.51
N VAL A 68 -22.94 -4.50 1.18
CA VAL A 68 -21.79 -4.51 0.25
C VAL A 68 -20.86 -3.32 0.49
N ASP A 69 -21.42 -2.10 0.69
CA ASP A 69 -20.60 -0.89 0.92
C ASP A 69 -19.72 -0.98 2.16
N ALA A 70 -20.19 -1.66 3.21
CA ALA A 70 -19.39 -1.85 4.43
C ALA A 70 -18.18 -2.77 4.17
N TYR A 71 -18.34 -3.84 3.36
CA TYR A 71 -17.20 -4.66 2.93
C TYR A 71 -16.22 -3.87 2.08
N LEU A 72 -16.70 -3.05 1.14
CA LEU A 72 -15.86 -2.24 0.26
C LEU A 72 -15.06 -1.21 1.05
N SER A 73 -15.71 -0.52 1.99
CA SER A 73 -15.07 0.49 2.83
C SER A 73 -14.05 -0.12 3.78
N LEU A 74 -14.37 -1.28 4.39
CA LEU A 74 -13.42 -2.01 5.23
C LEU A 74 -12.22 -2.51 4.42
N GLY A 75 -12.46 -3.02 3.19
CA GLY A 75 -11.40 -3.40 2.25
C GLY A 75 -10.49 -2.21 1.91
N GLY A 76 -11.07 -1.03 1.67
CA GLY A 76 -10.34 0.20 1.42
C GLY A 76 -9.50 0.64 2.62
N ALA A 77 -10.07 0.64 3.82
CA ALA A 77 -9.38 0.98 5.07
C ALA A 77 -8.18 0.06 5.34
N LEU A 78 -8.37 -1.25 5.21
CA LEU A 78 -7.30 -2.24 5.37
C LEU A 78 -6.23 -2.11 4.28
N GLY A 79 -6.61 -1.77 3.05
CA GLY A 79 -5.69 -1.50 1.95
C GLY A 79 -4.77 -0.30 2.22
N GLN A 80 -5.31 0.78 2.79
CA GLN A 80 -4.52 1.94 3.22
C GLN A 80 -3.50 1.57 4.32
N LEU A 81 -3.86 0.65 5.21
CA LEU A 81 -2.94 0.10 6.22
C LEU A 81 -2.02 -1.00 5.67
N LYS A 82 -1.95 -1.19 4.34
CA LYS A 82 -1.16 -2.22 3.66
C LYS A 82 -1.49 -3.66 4.09
N ARG A 83 -2.66 -3.88 4.70
CA ARG A 83 -3.17 -5.22 5.05
C ARG A 83 -3.84 -5.87 3.82
N TYR A 84 -3.10 -5.96 2.73
CA TYR A 84 -3.60 -6.31 1.41
C TYR A 84 -4.35 -7.65 1.36
N GLY A 85 -3.84 -8.67 2.05
CA GLY A 85 -4.49 -9.99 2.06
C GLY A 85 -5.89 -9.97 2.70
N GLN A 86 -6.09 -9.15 3.74
CA GLN A 86 -7.39 -8.98 4.37
C GLN A 86 -8.31 -8.14 3.49
N ALA A 87 -7.78 -7.07 2.89
CA ALA A 87 -8.52 -6.21 1.96
C ALA A 87 -9.06 -7.00 0.76
N VAL A 88 -8.21 -7.81 0.11
CA VAL A 88 -8.59 -8.66 -1.03
C VAL A 88 -9.77 -9.57 -0.67
N LYS A 89 -9.74 -10.26 0.47
CA LYS A 89 -10.84 -11.13 0.92
C LYS A 89 -12.17 -10.38 1.06
N LEU A 90 -12.13 -9.14 1.53
CA LEU A 90 -13.33 -8.30 1.69
C LEU A 90 -13.88 -7.83 0.33
N TYR A 91 -13.00 -7.43 -0.58
CA TYR A 91 -13.38 -7.11 -1.95
C TYR A 91 -13.98 -8.32 -2.67
N GLU A 92 -13.42 -9.51 -2.51
CA GLU A 92 -13.97 -10.75 -3.07
C GLU A 92 -15.34 -11.07 -2.47
N LYS A 93 -15.52 -10.84 -1.17
CA LYS A 93 -16.82 -11.01 -0.52
C LYS A 93 -17.85 -10.03 -1.06
N ALA A 94 -17.50 -8.76 -1.24
CA ALA A 94 -18.36 -7.76 -1.86
C ALA A 94 -18.72 -8.17 -3.30
N ARG A 95 -17.74 -8.57 -4.10
CA ARG A 95 -17.93 -9.03 -5.49
C ARG A 95 -18.86 -10.24 -5.58
N SER A 96 -18.77 -11.19 -4.64
CA SER A 96 -19.64 -12.37 -4.62
C SER A 96 -21.11 -12.05 -4.34
N LYS A 97 -21.38 -10.87 -3.76
CA LYS A 97 -22.75 -10.42 -3.48
C LYS A 97 -23.38 -9.73 -4.69
N ASP A 98 -22.64 -8.84 -5.33
CA ASP A 98 -23.08 -8.18 -6.56
C ASP A 98 -21.86 -7.83 -7.41
N SER A 99 -21.66 -8.58 -8.48
CA SER A 99 -20.53 -8.40 -9.40
C SER A 99 -20.70 -7.17 -10.30
N ALA A 100 -21.94 -6.77 -10.59
CA ALA A 100 -22.22 -5.58 -11.40
C ALA A 100 -21.97 -4.31 -10.58
N TYR A 101 -22.46 -4.26 -9.35
CA TYR A 101 -22.16 -3.17 -8.41
C TYR A 101 -20.65 -3.06 -8.13
N PHE A 102 -19.98 -4.20 -8.03
CA PHE A 102 -18.54 -4.27 -7.80
C PHE A 102 -17.68 -3.73 -8.95
N LEU A 103 -18.22 -3.57 -10.15
CA LEU A 103 -17.43 -3.29 -11.35
C LEU A 103 -16.48 -2.09 -11.20
N ILE A 104 -16.97 -0.98 -10.62
CA ILE A 104 -16.18 0.23 -10.37
C ILE A 104 -15.10 0.03 -9.28
N TYR A 105 -15.27 -0.96 -8.41
CA TYR A 105 -14.34 -1.26 -7.32
C TYR A 105 -13.19 -2.20 -7.74
N ASN A 106 -13.18 -2.64 -9.00
CA ASN A 106 -12.05 -3.41 -9.52
C ASN A 106 -10.74 -2.60 -9.53
N LEU A 107 -10.78 -1.27 -9.59
CA LEU A 107 -9.55 -0.47 -9.52
C LEU A 107 -8.90 -0.53 -8.13
N PRO A 108 -9.55 -0.17 -7.01
CA PRO A 108 -8.96 -0.35 -5.68
C PRO A 108 -8.67 -1.82 -5.34
N TYR A 109 -9.46 -2.77 -5.84
CA TYR A 109 -9.18 -4.19 -5.71
C TYR A 109 -7.85 -4.57 -6.39
N SER A 110 -7.60 -4.08 -7.61
CA SER A 110 -6.36 -4.33 -8.33
C SER A 110 -5.12 -3.82 -7.59
N ILE A 111 -5.25 -2.69 -6.90
CA ILE A 111 -4.16 -2.12 -6.09
C ILE A 111 -3.78 -3.07 -4.95
N ASN A 112 -4.77 -3.67 -4.30
CA ASN A 112 -4.55 -4.61 -3.22
C ASN A 112 -3.98 -5.95 -3.72
N LEU A 113 -4.39 -6.41 -4.90
CA LEU A 113 -3.78 -7.58 -5.55
C LEU A 113 -2.32 -7.32 -5.90
N ALA A 114 -2.02 -6.17 -6.48
CA ALA A 114 -0.63 -5.79 -6.78
C ALA A 114 0.22 -5.66 -5.50
N GLY A 115 -0.35 -5.19 -4.40
CA GLY A 115 0.31 -5.18 -3.09
C GLY A 115 0.68 -6.57 -2.55
N LEU A 116 0.04 -7.63 -3.08
CA LEU A 116 0.37 -9.04 -2.82
C LEU A 116 1.31 -9.64 -3.89
N GLY A 117 1.79 -8.86 -4.86
CA GLY A 117 2.56 -9.37 -5.99
C GLY A 117 1.74 -10.11 -7.05
N LYS A 118 0.40 -10.11 -6.96
CA LYS A 118 -0.51 -10.79 -7.87
C LYS A 118 -0.83 -9.94 -9.10
N PHE A 119 0.21 -9.65 -9.88
CA PHE A 119 0.10 -8.68 -10.98
C PHE A 119 -0.81 -9.14 -12.12
N ASP A 120 -0.86 -10.44 -12.43
CA ASP A 120 -1.78 -10.99 -13.45
C ASP A 120 -3.25 -10.81 -13.06
N GLU A 121 -3.58 -11.09 -11.78
CA GLU A 121 -4.93 -10.89 -11.24
C GLU A 121 -5.27 -9.39 -11.18
N ALA A 122 -4.29 -8.55 -10.79
CA ALA A 122 -4.43 -7.11 -10.76
C ALA A 122 -4.70 -6.52 -12.15
N LEU A 123 -3.99 -6.99 -13.19
CA LEU A 123 -4.19 -6.58 -14.57
C LEU A 123 -5.59 -6.95 -15.07
N LYS A 124 -6.06 -8.17 -14.77
CA LYS A 124 -7.44 -8.59 -15.09
C LYS A 124 -8.48 -7.70 -14.41
N ALA A 125 -8.26 -7.34 -13.15
CA ALA A 125 -9.17 -6.45 -12.41
C ALA A 125 -9.20 -5.04 -13.02
N VAL A 126 -8.06 -4.45 -13.39
CA VAL A 126 -8.03 -3.14 -14.07
C VAL A 126 -8.75 -3.20 -15.43
N ASN A 127 -8.55 -4.26 -16.21
CA ASN A 127 -9.26 -4.42 -17.48
C ASN A 127 -10.79 -4.51 -17.25
N ALA A 128 -11.24 -5.20 -16.21
CA ALA A 128 -12.65 -5.21 -15.85
C ALA A 128 -13.15 -3.84 -15.42
N PHE A 129 -12.37 -3.05 -14.67
CA PHE A 129 -12.72 -1.68 -14.31
C PHE A 129 -12.93 -0.80 -15.54
N GLU A 130 -12.08 -0.91 -16.56
CA GLU A 130 -12.17 -0.12 -17.80
C GLU A 130 -13.47 -0.38 -18.59
N THR A 131 -14.18 -1.48 -18.32
CA THR A 131 -15.48 -1.76 -18.95
C THR A 131 -16.64 -0.97 -18.32
N TYR A 132 -16.41 -0.24 -17.20
CA TYR A 132 -17.45 0.56 -16.57
C TYR A 132 -17.81 1.77 -17.47
N PRO A 133 -19.09 1.96 -17.82
CA PRO A 133 -19.47 2.88 -18.89
C PRO A 133 -19.38 4.38 -18.55
N LYS A 134 -19.22 4.73 -17.28
CA LYS A 134 -19.25 6.12 -16.78
C LYS A 134 -17.97 6.52 -16.05
N LEU A 135 -16.80 6.17 -16.58
CA LEU A 135 -15.52 6.58 -16.03
C LEU A 135 -15.24 8.05 -16.38
N ASN A 136 -14.75 8.81 -15.40
CA ASN A 136 -14.21 10.14 -15.64
C ASN A 136 -12.72 10.06 -16.04
N ASP A 137 -12.19 11.17 -16.59
CA ASP A 137 -10.80 11.23 -17.08
C ASP A 137 -9.75 10.86 -16.02
N ARG A 138 -9.96 11.25 -14.76
CA ARG A 138 -9.05 10.93 -13.66
C ARG A 138 -9.00 9.42 -13.42
N SER A 139 -10.14 8.77 -13.44
CA SER A 139 -10.26 7.32 -13.27
C SER A 139 -9.62 6.57 -14.43
N ILE A 140 -9.85 7.04 -15.67
CA ILE A 140 -9.23 6.46 -16.87
C ILE A 140 -7.69 6.57 -16.79
N LYS A 141 -7.15 7.75 -16.50
CA LYS A 141 -5.70 7.94 -16.33
C LYS A 141 -5.12 7.07 -15.24
N SER A 142 -5.81 6.93 -14.11
CA SER A 142 -5.39 6.06 -13.00
C SER A 142 -5.36 4.58 -13.41
N ALA A 143 -6.37 4.12 -14.13
CA ALA A 143 -6.43 2.75 -14.64
C ALA A 143 -5.30 2.47 -15.65
N GLN A 144 -5.09 3.35 -16.61
CA GLN A 144 -4.03 3.25 -17.63
C GLN A 144 -2.63 3.18 -17.00
N TYR A 145 -2.34 4.06 -16.05
CA TYR A 145 -1.08 4.03 -15.31
C TYR A 145 -0.85 2.69 -14.62
N ARG A 146 -1.85 2.17 -13.90
CA ARG A 146 -1.73 0.89 -13.20
C ARG A 146 -1.59 -0.28 -14.15
N LYS A 147 -2.32 -0.25 -15.25
CA LYS A 147 -2.20 -1.26 -16.31
C LYS A 147 -0.78 -1.34 -16.84
N GLN A 148 -0.14 -0.19 -17.11
CA GLN A 148 1.26 -0.14 -17.53
C GLN A 148 2.20 -0.69 -16.44
N CYS A 149 2.01 -0.30 -15.18
CA CYS A 149 2.83 -0.80 -14.07
C CYS A 149 2.71 -2.33 -13.91
N TYR A 150 1.49 -2.87 -14.00
CA TYR A 150 1.27 -4.32 -13.84
C TYR A 150 1.83 -5.10 -15.03
N ALA A 151 1.61 -4.60 -16.26
CA ALA A 151 2.19 -5.22 -17.46
C ALA A 151 3.73 -5.21 -17.40
N PHE A 152 4.33 -4.09 -16.97
CA PHE A 152 5.77 -4.01 -16.76
C PHE A 152 6.25 -5.03 -15.71
N ALA A 153 5.58 -5.12 -14.57
CA ALA A 153 5.97 -6.06 -13.51
C ALA A 153 5.91 -7.52 -13.99
N ILE A 154 4.91 -7.88 -14.80
CA ILE A 154 4.77 -9.21 -15.38
C ILE A 154 5.91 -9.49 -16.38
N SER A 155 6.15 -8.57 -17.34
CA SER A 155 7.23 -8.77 -18.34
C SER A 155 8.60 -8.81 -17.68
N TYR A 156 8.87 -7.91 -16.74
CA TYR A 156 10.11 -7.88 -15.98
C TYR A 156 10.37 -9.20 -15.24
N ALA A 157 9.35 -9.75 -14.58
CA ALA A 157 9.48 -11.02 -13.88
C ALA A 157 9.76 -12.20 -14.83
N LEU A 158 9.19 -12.18 -16.05
CA LEU A 158 9.47 -13.19 -17.08
C LEU A 158 10.88 -13.06 -17.66
N GLU A 159 11.30 -11.84 -17.97
CA GLU A 159 12.62 -11.56 -18.56
C GLU A 159 13.76 -11.85 -17.57
N HIS A 160 13.49 -11.75 -16.27
CA HIS A 160 14.48 -11.92 -15.21
C HIS A 160 14.23 -13.16 -14.35
N ALA A 161 13.47 -14.13 -14.85
CA ALA A 161 13.12 -15.35 -14.11
C ALA A 161 14.35 -16.14 -13.61
N ASP A 162 15.45 -16.09 -14.37
CA ASP A 162 16.71 -16.75 -14.02
C ASP A 162 17.65 -15.86 -13.18
N THR A 163 17.29 -14.59 -12.99
CA THR A 163 18.09 -13.65 -12.22
C THR A 163 17.72 -13.77 -10.75
N LYS A 164 18.57 -14.40 -9.98
CA LYS A 164 18.40 -14.48 -8.51
C LYS A 164 18.79 -13.15 -7.87
N TYR A 165 17.84 -12.23 -7.77
CA TYR A 165 17.97 -11.13 -6.84
C TYR A 165 17.45 -11.62 -5.48
N ASP A 166 18.36 -11.91 -4.58
CA ASP A 166 18.00 -12.17 -3.18
C ASP A 166 17.63 -10.83 -2.54
N PHE A 167 16.34 -10.45 -2.60
CA PHE A 167 15.84 -9.35 -1.79
C PHE A 167 15.56 -9.88 -0.38
N LEU A 168 16.62 -10.03 0.39
CA LEU A 168 16.59 -10.40 1.81
C LEU A 168 17.13 -9.22 2.63
N PRO A 169 16.34 -8.14 2.82
CA PRO A 169 16.79 -7.00 3.59
C PRO A 169 17.08 -7.42 5.04
N VAL A 170 18.28 -7.11 5.51
CA VAL A 170 18.70 -7.37 6.88
C VAL A 170 18.59 -6.08 7.67
N ASN A 171 17.91 -6.14 8.82
CA ASN A 171 17.89 -5.03 9.75
C ASN A 171 19.29 -4.83 10.35
N LEU A 172 19.77 -3.57 10.35
CA LEU A 172 21.13 -3.26 10.82
C LEU A 172 21.29 -3.32 12.35
N GLY A 173 20.23 -3.63 13.07
CA GLY A 173 20.24 -3.78 14.54
C GLY A 173 20.24 -2.46 15.29
N ASP A 174 20.29 -2.55 16.62
CA ASP A 174 20.10 -1.43 17.55
C ASP A 174 21.23 -0.40 17.50
N SER A 175 22.38 -0.75 16.90
CA SER A 175 23.49 0.17 16.65
C SER A 175 23.15 1.25 15.62
N VAL A 176 22.13 1.03 14.78
CA VAL A 176 21.65 1.96 13.75
C VAL A 176 20.18 2.27 13.95
N ASN A 177 19.33 1.22 13.97
CA ASN A 177 17.89 1.35 14.06
C ASN A 177 17.44 1.50 15.52
N THR A 178 16.47 2.38 15.75
CA THR A 178 15.86 2.60 17.07
C THR A 178 14.34 2.48 16.98
N ILE A 179 13.64 2.90 18.02
CA ILE A 179 12.17 3.06 17.99
C ILE A 179 11.71 4.25 17.14
N HIS A 180 12.64 5.04 16.65
CA HIS A 180 12.39 6.20 15.78
C HIS A 180 12.47 5.82 14.31
N SER A 181 12.24 6.78 13.42
CA SER A 181 12.36 6.55 11.98
C SER A 181 13.74 6.94 11.50
N GLU A 182 14.47 6.00 10.92
CA GLU A 182 15.76 6.21 10.27
C GLU A 182 15.57 6.14 8.74
N TYR A 183 16.13 7.11 8.01
CA TYR A 183 15.97 7.20 6.55
C TYR A 183 17.07 8.04 5.90
N TYR A 184 17.11 8.06 4.57
CA TYR A 184 18.17 8.69 3.75
C TYR A 184 19.59 8.25 4.14
N PRO A 185 19.88 6.94 4.10
CA PRO A 185 21.22 6.46 4.39
C PRO A 185 22.20 6.83 3.27
N SER A 186 23.38 7.28 3.64
CA SER A 186 24.52 7.51 2.77
C SER A 186 25.75 6.84 3.35
N VAL A 187 26.50 6.11 2.53
CA VAL A 187 27.73 5.42 2.94
C VAL A 187 28.90 6.06 2.21
N THR A 188 30.00 6.35 2.90
CA THR A 188 31.21 6.85 2.28
C THR A 188 31.88 5.78 1.43
N VAL A 189 32.65 6.18 0.40
CA VAL A 189 33.34 5.25 -0.52
C VAL A 189 34.26 4.26 0.17
N THR A 190 34.82 4.66 1.29
CA THR A 190 35.67 3.79 2.11
C THR A 190 34.86 2.74 2.88
N ASP A 191 33.53 2.70 2.74
CA ASP A 191 32.61 1.85 3.49
C ASP A 191 32.84 1.90 5.02
N SER A 192 33.35 3.03 5.51
CA SER A 192 33.74 3.19 6.91
C SER A 192 32.76 4.01 7.75
N LEU A 193 31.83 4.72 7.09
CA LEU A 193 30.89 5.59 7.76
C LEU A 193 29.51 5.50 7.09
N LEU A 194 28.49 5.22 7.88
CA LEU A 194 27.09 5.35 7.51
C LEU A 194 26.56 6.64 8.14
N VAL A 195 26.00 7.54 7.31
CA VAL A 195 25.33 8.76 7.76
C VAL A 195 23.86 8.67 7.36
N TYR A 196 22.96 9.07 8.22
CA TYR A 196 21.51 8.98 7.97
C TYR A 196 20.75 10.01 8.80
N THR A 197 19.48 10.22 8.42
CA THR A 197 18.55 11.09 9.17
C THR A 197 17.74 10.24 10.14
N ARG A 198 17.62 10.72 11.39
CA ARG A 198 16.69 10.16 12.39
C ARG A 198 15.63 11.19 12.73
N LYS A 199 14.36 10.78 12.63
CA LYS A 199 13.21 11.57 12.98
C LYS A 199 12.66 11.15 14.34
N TYR A 200 12.62 12.09 15.26
CA TYR A 200 12.05 11.92 16.59
C TYR A 200 10.57 12.30 16.65
N PRO A 201 9.85 11.90 17.70
CA PRO A 201 8.52 12.41 17.97
C PRO A 201 8.48 13.95 17.96
N ARG A 202 7.37 14.53 17.49
CA ARG A 202 7.17 15.98 17.31
C ARG A 202 7.97 16.62 16.16
N GLY A 203 8.54 15.80 15.27
CA GLY A 203 9.07 16.27 14.01
C GLY A 203 10.54 16.68 13.99
N ARG A 204 11.26 16.67 15.11
CA ARG A 204 12.69 16.94 15.12
C ARG A 204 13.43 15.87 14.30
N GLU A 205 14.36 16.30 13.48
CA GLU A 205 15.21 15.46 12.63
C GLU A 205 16.68 15.80 12.90
N ASP A 206 17.50 14.78 13.18
CA ASP A 206 18.93 14.91 13.39
C ASP A 206 19.71 14.04 12.40
N PHE A 207 20.89 14.50 12.01
CA PHE A 207 21.85 13.71 11.26
C PHE A 207 22.68 12.86 12.22
N ILE A 208 22.73 11.60 11.91
CA ILE A 208 23.35 10.57 12.74
C ILE A 208 24.43 9.88 11.93
N GLU A 209 25.50 9.49 12.59
CA GLU A 209 26.52 8.66 12.01
C GLU A 209 26.73 7.35 12.78
N SER A 210 27.17 6.32 12.08
CA SER A 210 27.63 5.05 12.64
C SER A 210 28.85 4.56 11.87
N ARG A 211 29.93 4.28 12.58
CA ARG A 211 31.16 3.76 11.96
C ARG A 211 30.99 2.30 11.59
N ILE A 212 31.49 1.93 10.41
CA ILE A 212 31.46 0.56 9.91
C ILE A 212 32.85 -0.04 10.10
N ASN A 213 32.92 -1.18 10.76
CA ASN A 213 34.14 -1.95 10.94
C ASN A 213 33.86 -3.43 10.62
N LYS A 214 34.52 -3.96 9.58
CA LYS A 214 34.34 -5.35 9.13
C LYS A 214 32.86 -5.74 8.98
N SER A 215 32.08 -4.90 8.33
CA SER A 215 30.63 -5.06 8.11
C SER A 215 29.76 -5.03 9.38
N GLN A 216 30.33 -4.62 10.51
CA GLN A 216 29.56 -4.37 11.73
C GLN A 216 29.39 -2.86 11.95
N PHE A 217 28.20 -2.46 12.36
CA PHE A 217 27.87 -1.07 12.67
C PHE A 217 28.20 -0.78 14.14
N GLY A 218 29.01 0.24 14.37
CA GLY A 218 29.27 0.77 15.71
C GLY A 218 28.04 1.50 16.25
N GLN A 219 28.07 1.78 17.56
CA GLN A 219 27.03 2.59 18.21
C GLN A 219 26.90 3.93 17.50
N TRP A 220 25.67 4.31 17.20
CA TRP A 220 25.36 5.58 16.56
C TRP A 220 25.72 6.77 17.45
N LYS A 221 26.05 7.88 16.84
CA LYS A 221 26.19 9.18 17.50
C LYS A 221 25.63 10.29 16.61
N MET A 222 25.27 11.43 17.19
CA MET A 222 24.92 12.61 16.40
C MET A 222 26.19 13.13 15.72
N ILE A 223 26.04 13.63 14.49
CA ILE A 223 27.11 14.39 13.84
C ILE A 223 27.36 15.64 14.69
N GLU A 224 28.61 15.88 15.01
CA GLU A 224 29.05 17.04 15.79
C GLU A 224 28.94 18.34 14.98
N GLY A 225 29.00 19.47 15.65
CA GLY A 225 28.92 20.80 15.05
C GLY A 225 27.50 21.36 14.97
N ASP A 226 27.38 22.47 14.24
CA ASP A 226 26.15 23.28 14.18
C ASP A 226 25.04 22.64 13.33
N ILE A 227 25.39 21.59 12.57
CA ILE A 227 24.49 20.98 11.61
C ILE A 227 23.22 20.39 12.27
N ASN A 228 23.29 20.04 13.56
CA ASN A 228 22.16 19.49 14.31
C ASN A 228 21.43 20.52 15.19
N MET A 229 21.79 21.81 15.10
CA MET A 229 21.09 22.86 15.84
C MET A 229 19.67 23.12 15.33
N GLU A 230 19.47 23.03 14.01
CA GLU A 230 18.15 23.22 13.41
C GLU A 230 17.29 21.96 13.50
N THR A 231 15.99 22.14 13.69
CA THR A 231 15.07 21.04 14.02
C THR A 231 14.49 20.31 12.81
N ASN A 232 14.36 20.99 11.67
CA ASN A 232 13.74 20.47 10.46
C ASN A 232 14.77 20.34 9.35
N LYS A 233 15.31 19.17 9.17
CA LYS A 233 16.25 18.84 8.11
C LYS A 233 16.21 17.37 7.76
N GLY A 234 16.62 17.03 6.54
CA GLY A 234 16.63 15.65 6.10
C GLY A 234 17.18 15.50 4.68
N ALA A 235 16.95 14.37 4.07
CA ALA A 235 17.35 14.07 2.68
C ALA A 235 18.85 14.35 2.43
N LEU A 236 19.71 13.92 3.35
CA LEU A 236 21.16 14.14 3.22
C LEU A 236 21.78 13.20 2.18
N SER A 237 22.83 13.70 1.55
CA SER A 237 23.77 12.91 0.74
C SER A 237 25.18 13.37 1.06
N VAL A 238 26.09 12.43 1.21
CA VAL A 238 27.51 12.70 1.50
C VAL A 238 28.33 12.44 0.24
N SER A 239 29.32 13.29 -0.03
CA SER A 239 30.26 13.09 -1.13
C SER A 239 31.09 11.81 -0.91
N GLN A 240 31.67 11.32 -2.01
CA GLN A 240 32.43 10.05 -1.97
C GLN A 240 33.63 10.10 -1.02
N ASP A 241 34.28 11.24 -0.93
CA ASP A 241 35.41 11.51 -0.01
C ASP A 241 34.96 11.73 1.45
N GLY A 242 33.67 11.95 1.69
CA GLY A 242 33.11 12.22 3.00
C GLY A 242 33.23 13.68 3.47
N GLU A 243 33.80 14.56 2.64
CA GLU A 243 34.08 15.95 3.02
C GLU A 243 32.88 16.90 2.86
N TRP A 244 31.98 16.59 1.93
CA TRP A 244 30.82 17.42 1.62
C TRP A 244 29.54 16.72 1.97
N MET A 245 28.58 17.48 2.53
CA MET A 245 27.22 17.03 2.77
C MET A 245 26.24 18.01 2.13
N VAL A 246 25.32 17.48 1.32
CA VAL A 246 24.19 18.23 0.77
C VAL A 246 22.91 17.73 1.44
N PHE A 247 22.06 18.64 1.89
CA PHE A 247 20.83 18.28 2.60
C PHE A 247 19.72 19.31 2.39
N ALA A 248 18.48 18.90 2.63
CA ALA A 248 17.35 19.81 2.72
C ALA A 248 17.14 20.27 4.16
N GLY A 249 16.87 21.54 4.36
CA GLY A 249 16.62 22.09 5.71
C GLY A 249 15.72 23.31 5.69
N GLU A 250 15.03 23.52 6.80
CA GLU A 250 14.26 24.74 7.09
C GLU A 250 15.07 25.61 8.04
N LEU A 251 16.05 26.36 7.51
CA LEU A 251 16.83 27.31 8.30
C LEU A 251 16.09 28.65 8.31
N SER A 252 15.41 28.92 9.40
CA SER A 252 14.57 30.12 9.57
C SER A 252 15.41 31.40 9.72
N THR A 253 15.77 32.01 8.60
CA THR A 253 16.44 33.31 8.62
C THR A 253 15.51 34.52 8.43
N GLN A 254 14.27 34.37 7.97
CA GLN A 254 13.37 35.51 7.67
C GLN A 254 11.86 35.20 7.76
N GLY A 255 11.42 34.27 8.61
CA GLY A 255 9.99 34.07 8.87
C GLY A 255 9.21 33.35 7.75
N HIS A 256 9.85 32.90 6.67
CA HIS A 256 9.29 32.02 5.67
C HIS A 256 9.72 30.59 5.95
N ARG A 257 8.75 29.70 6.13
CA ARG A 257 9.00 28.26 6.31
C ARG A 257 9.03 27.58 4.95
N SER A 258 10.23 27.43 4.38
CA SER A 258 10.47 26.63 3.18
C SER A 258 11.67 25.74 3.40
N PHE A 259 11.66 24.55 2.77
CA PHE A 259 12.84 23.72 2.71
C PHE A 259 13.70 24.15 1.53
N ASP A 260 14.94 24.49 1.83
CA ASP A 260 15.96 24.85 0.84
C ASP A 260 17.09 23.81 0.85
N ILE A 261 17.92 23.81 -0.18
CA ILE A 261 19.08 22.93 -0.27
C ILE A 261 20.31 23.65 0.29
N TYR A 262 20.97 22.98 1.21
CA TYR A 262 22.19 23.46 1.85
C TYR A 262 23.36 22.52 1.54
N ILE A 263 24.56 23.09 1.58
CA ILE A 263 25.80 22.35 1.50
C ILE A 263 26.64 22.67 2.73
N SER A 264 27.22 21.66 3.34
CA SER A 264 28.15 21.76 4.45
C SER A 264 29.45 21.07 4.11
N TYR A 265 30.53 21.58 4.64
CA TYR A 265 31.87 21.01 4.46
C TYR A 265 32.43 20.58 5.81
N LEU A 266 32.98 19.37 5.87
CA LEU A 266 33.64 18.87 7.06
C LEU A 266 35.00 19.54 7.22
N THR A 267 35.16 20.31 8.29
CA THR A 267 36.45 20.95 8.60
C THR A 267 37.38 20.01 9.36
N PRO A 268 38.71 20.22 9.36
CA PRO A 268 39.62 19.38 10.14
C PRO A 268 39.35 19.40 11.64
N GLU A 269 38.64 20.40 12.14
CA GLU A 269 38.26 20.54 13.54
C GLU A 269 36.90 19.90 13.86
N GLY A 270 36.16 19.36 12.86
CA GLY A 270 34.85 18.71 12.99
C GLY A 270 33.67 19.51 12.42
#